data_d392f1fd08d935a25989a4a01e1bc374
#
_entry.id   d392f1fd08d935a25989a4a01e1bc374
#
_cell.length_a   1.000
_cell.length_b   1.000
_cell.length_c   1.000
_cell.angle_alpha   90.00
_cell.angle_beta   90.00
_cell.angle_gamma   90.00
#
_symmetry.space_group_name_H-M   'P 1'
#
loop_
_entity.id
_entity.type
_entity.pdbx_description
1 polymer ?
#
loop_
_entity_poly.entity_id
_entity_poly.type
_entity_poly.pdbx_seq_one_letter_code
_entity_poly.pdbx_strand_id
1 'polypeptide(L)'
;PHRFLHSFPTRRSSDLLPLHELLHAICISSKNNVQICRVKSGLMTWFTAPITKRRYLGMLLVPVLLLGFIPSICTFVIPETMPGFITFVLIFSLGNIGMSCGDLTNFIITAIKVKKGNKVLPCKNGIFKVQ
;
A
#
# COMPACT_ATOMS: atom_id res chain seq x y z
N PRO A 1 21.48 -8.28 -15.68
CA PRO A 1 21.13 -6.91 -16.05
C PRO A 1 19.87 -6.51 -15.32
N HIS A 2 20.01 -5.58 -14.36
CA HIS A 2 18.88 -5.05 -13.62
C HIS A 2 18.08 -4.10 -14.54
N ARG A 3 16.88 -4.47 -14.92
CA ARG A 3 16.00 -3.55 -15.65
C ARG A 3 15.31 -2.61 -14.65
N PHE A 4 15.59 -1.34 -14.80
CA PHE A 4 14.93 -0.26 -14.08
C PHE A 4 13.47 -0.12 -14.59
N LEU A 5 12.51 -0.31 -13.72
CA LEU A 5 11.11 0.00 -14.00
C LEU A 5 10.82 1.36 -13.37
N HIS A 6 10.69 2.39 -14.20
CA HIS A 6 10.26 3.70 -13.72
C HIS A 6 8.88 3.56 -13.09
N SER A 7 8.82 3.71 -11.77
CA SER A 7 7.57 4.01 -11.08
C SER A 7 7.43 5.53 -11.00
N PHE A 8 6.23 6.03 -11.16
CA PHE A 8 5.96 7.44 -10.92
C PHE A 8 6.34 7.78 -9.49
N PRO A 9 7.01 8.94 -9.26
CA PRO A 9 7.24 9.42 -7.91
C PRO A 9 5.87 9.70 -7.30
N THR A 10 5.39 8.80 -6.48
CA THR A 10 4.19 9.03 -5.69
C THR A 10 4.51 10.11 -4.68
N ARG A 11 4.05 11.32 -4.97
CA ARG A 11 4.06 12.43 -4.04
C ARG A 11 3.11 12.06 -2.90
N ARG A 12 3.65 11.48 -1.87
CA ARG A 12 2.86 11.07 -0.71
C ARG A 12 2.70 12.26 0.22
N SER A 13 1.60 12.95 0.06
CA SER A 13 1.10 13.91 1.04
C SER A 13 0.13 13.17 1.96
N SER A 14 0.61 12.59 3.04
CA SER A 14 -0.34 12.10 4.01
C SER A 14 0.32 11.77 5.34
N ASP A 15 0.36 12.75 6.20
CA ASP A 15 0.59 12.58 7.64
C ASP A 15 -0.57 11.85 8.35
N LEU A 16 -1.59 11.42 7.61
CA LEU A 16 -2.89 11.04 8.17
C LEU A 16 -3.03 9.56 8.55
N LEU A 17 -2.14 8.65 8.11
CA LEU A 17 -2.41 7.25 8.41
C LEU A 17 -1.14 6.41 8.69
N PRO A 18 -0.59 6.50 9.92
CA PRO A 18 0.39 5.54 10.39
C PRO A 18 -0.13 4.10 10.32
N LEU A 19 -1.46 3.91 10.38
CA LEU A 19 -2.12 2.63 10.25
C LEU A 19 -1.96 2.00 8.85
N HIS A 20 -2.05 2.81 7.79
CA HIS A 20 -1.83 2.36 6.41
C HIS A 20 -0.41 1.80 6.21
N GLU A 21 0.61 2.55 6.64
CA GLU A 21 2.01 2.11 6.54
C GLU A 21 2.32 0.93 7.47
N LEU A 22 1.67 0.88 8.63
CA LEU A 22 1.77 -0.25 9.55
C LEU A 22 1.24 -1.54 8.92
N LEU A 23 0.13 -1.48 8.19
CA LEU A 23 -0.39 -2.65 7.46
C LEU A 23 0.59 -3.15 6.41
N HIS A 24 1.24 -2.25 5.66
CA HIS A 24 2.32 -2.65 4.76
C HIS A 24 3.45 -3.39 5.49
N ALA A 25 3.87 -2.88 6.64
CA ALA A 25 4.93 -3.48 7.44
C ALA A 25 4.55 -4.86 7.97
N ILE A 26 3.32 -5.04 8.48
CA ILE A 26 2.80 -6.31 9.01
C ILE A 26 2.73 -7.39 7.91
N CYS A 27 2.30 -7.02 6.70
CA CYS A 27 2.20 -7.97 5.59
C CYS A 27 3.54 -8.60 5.18
N ILE A 28 4.66 -7.99 5.54
CA ILE A 28 5.99 -8.46 5.14
C ILE A 28 6.74 -9.20 6.25
N SER A 29 6.17 -9.36 7.40
CA SER A 29 6.65 -10.15 8.56
C SER A 29 7.93 -11.00 8.36
N SER A 30 9.03 -10.35 7.98
CA SER A 30 10.38 -10.90 8.09
C SER A 30 11.13 -9.89 8.93
N LYS A 31 11.43 -10.25 10.17
CA LYS A 31 11.90 -9.38 11.25
C LYS A 31 13.09 -8.46 10.93
N ASN A 32 13.82 -8.72 9.83
CA ASN A 32 15.06 -8.00 9.50
C ASN A 32 15.01 -7.20 8.19
N ASN A 33 13.90 -7.21 7.46
CA ASN A 33 13.87 -6.69 6.09
C ASN A 33 12.93 -5.49 5.87
N VAL A 34 12.35 -4.96 6.95
CA VAL A 34 11.43 -3.83 6.90
C VAL A 34 11.92 -2.75 7.85
N GLN A 35 12.10 -1.55 7.33
CA GLN A 35 12.43 -0.36 8.11
C GLN A 35 11.34 0.69 7.88
N ILE A 36 10.78 1.20 8.97
CA ILE A 36 9.86 2.33 8.92
C ILE A 36 10.70 3.60 9.13
N CYS A 37 10.81 4.40 8.10
CA CYS A 37 11.57 5.64 8.13
C CYS A 37 10.63 6.85 8.12
N ARG A 38 10.94 7.85 8.94
CA ARG A 38 10.29 9.15 8.87
C ARG A 38 10.92 9.97 7.74
N VAL A 39 10.12 10.39 6.78
CA VAL A 39 10.51 11.29 5.70
C VAL A 39 9.74 12.60 5.83
N LYS A 40 10.16 13.66 5.13
CA LYS A 40 9.50 14.98 5.20
C LYS A 40 8.00 14.94 4.86
N SER A 41 7.57 13.92 4.13
CA SER A 41 6.17 13.70 3.70
C SER A 41 5.40 12.66 4.51
N GLY A 42 5.89 12.25 5.71
CA GLY A 42 5.23 11.28 6.58
C GLY A 42 6.07 10.03 6.89
N LEU A 43 5.42 8.93 7.21
CA LEU A 43 6.06 7.63 7.40
C LEU A 43 6.18 6.92 6.06
N MET A 44 7.26 6.18 5.87
CA MET A 44 7.51 5.37 4.68
C MET A 44 8.10 4.03 5.07
N THR A 45 7.54 2.97 4.52
CA THR A 45 8.03 1.61 4.72
C THR A 45 9.09 1.28 3.66
N TRP A 46 10.29 0.91 4.11
CA TRP A 46 11.42 0.52 3.27
C TRP A 46 11.70 -0.96 3.37
N PHE A 47 12.14 -1.53 2.25
CA PHE A 47 12.51 -2.94 2.16
C PHE A 47 13.98 -3.07 1.84
N THR A 48 14.68 -3.83 2.64
CA THR A 48 16.14 -4.08 2.48
C THR A 48 16.43 -5.37 1.73
N ALA A 49 15.41 -6.24 1.55
CA ALA A 49 15.58 -7.51 0.86
C ALA A 49 14.52 -7.71 -0.25
N PRO A 50 14.86 -8.47 -1.31
CA PRO A 50 13.93 -8.78 -2.39
C PRO A 50 12.75 -9.63 -1.90
N ILE A 51 11.53 -9.23 -2.26
CA ILE A 51 10.28 -9.89 -1.91
C ILE A 51 9.72 -10.61 -3.14
N THR A 52 9.00 -11.72 -2.94
CA THR A 52 8.32 -12.40 -4.05
C THR A 52 7.20 -11.52 -4.62
N LYS A 53 6.99 -11.58 -5.94
CA LYS A 53 5.92 -10.83 -6.62
C LYS A 53 4.57 -10.97 -5.92
N ARG A 54 4.17 -12.20 -5.56
CA ARG A 54 2.86 -12.46 -4.93
C ARG A 54 2.71 -11.74 -3.58
N ARG A 55 3.76 -11.77 -2.76
CA ARG A 55 3.76 -11.13 -1.45
C ARG A 55 3.72 -9.61 -1.57
N TYR A 56 4.46 -9.05 -2.54
CA TYR A 56 4.44 -7.63 -2.83
C TYR A 56 3.07 -7.15 -3.29
N LEU A 57 2.43 -7.87 -4.22
CA LEU A 57 1.09 -7.55 -4.68
C LEU A 57 0.04 -7.63 -3.55
N GLY A 58 0.13 -8.66 -2.71
CA GLY A 58 -0.75 -8.78 -1.53
C GLY A 58 -0.59 -7.60 -0.56
N MET A 59 0.66 -7.22 -0.27
CA MET A 59 0.95 -6.07 0.59
C MET A 59 0.32 -4.77 0.07
N LEU A 60 0.37 -4.51 -1.24
CA LEU A 60 -0.19 -3.29 -1.82
C LEU A 60 -1.74 -3.27 -1.75
N LEU A 61 -2.39 -4.44 -1.78
CA LEU A 61 -3.85 -4.53 -1.73
C LEU A 61 -4.42 -4.47 -0.31
N VAL A 62 -3.69 -4.95 0.69
CA VAL A 62 -4.22 -5.10 2.06
C VAL A 62 -4.74 -3.78 2.64
N PRO A 63 -4.02 -2.64 2.62
CA PRO A 63 -4.55 -1.39 3.14
C PRO A 63 -5.79 -0.90 2.38
N VAL A 64 -5.79 -1.03 1.05
CA VAL A 64 -6.94 -0.65 0.20
C VAL A 64 -8.18 -1.44 0.61
N LEU A 65 -8.05 -2.74 0.80
CA LEU A 65 -9.18 -3.61 1.15
C LEU A 65 -9.62 -3.36 2.59
N LEU A 66 -8.71 -3.39 3.56
CA LEU A 66 -9.05 -3.33 4.98
C LEU A 66 -9.48 -1.93 5.44
N LEU A 67 -8.88 -0.87 4.93
CA LEU A 67 -9.18 0.51 5.36
C LEU A 67 -10.06 1.27 4.38
N GLY A 68 -10.20 0.78 3.15
CA GLY A 68 -11.03 1.40 2.12
C GLY A 68 -12.31 0.61 1.85
N PHE A 69 -12.21 -0.48 1.10
CA PHE A 69 -13.40 -1.19 0.59
C PHE A 69 -14.24 -1.83 1.68
N ILE A 70 -13.65 -2.55 2.63
CA ILE A 70 -14.41 -3.26 3.68
C ILE A 70 -15.20 -2.27 4.53
N PRO A 71 -14.63 -1.19 5.11
CA PRO A 71 -15.42 -0.24 5.87
C PRO A 71 -16.49 0.45 5.04
N SER A 72 -16.22 0.78 3.76
CA SER A 72 -17.27 1.35 2.87
C SER A 72 -18.45 0.41 2.69
N ILE A 73 -18.21 -0.89 2.51
CA ILE A 73 -19.29 -1.90 2.37
C ILE A 73 -20.02 -2.06 3.71
N CYS A 74 -19.29 -2.04 4.82
CA CYS A 74 -19.92 -2.15 6.15
C CYS A 74 -20.91 -1.02 6.44
N THR A 75 -20.82 0.14 5.78
CA THR A 75 -21.81 1.22 5.98
C THR A 75 -23.23 0.81 5.59
N PHE A 76 -23.41 -0.16 4.71
CA PHE A 76 -24.72 -0.65 4.31
C PHE A 76 -25.45 -1.47 5.41
N VAL A 77 -24.70 -1.95 6.42
CA VAL A 77 -25.28 -2.70 7.55
C VAL A 77 -25.39 -1.87 8.82
N ILE A 78 -24.88 -0.64 8.82
CA ILE A 78 -24.99 0.27 9.96
C ILE A 78 -26.41 0.85 9.97
N PRO A 79 -27.08 0.88 11.14
CA PRO A 79 -28.43 1.46 11.25
C PRO A 79 -28.45 2.93 10.82
N GLU A 80 -29.49 3.33 10.06
CA GLU A 80 -29.68 4.71 9.59
C GLU A 80 -29.81 5.73 10.73
N THR A 81 -30.07 5.25 11.96
CA THR A 81 -30.13 6.08 13.17
C THR A 81 -28.78 6.71 13.55
N MET A 82 -27.68 6.29 12.91
CA MET A 82 -26.31 6.78 13.19
C MET A 82 -25.67 7.49 11.97
N PRO A 83 -26.29 8.55 11.41
CA PRO A 83 -25.83 9.16 10.17
C PRO A 83 -24.41 9.76 10.30
N GLY A 84 -24.08 10.33 11.44
CA GLY A 84 -22.74 10.89 11.69
C GLY A 84 -21.64 9.82 11.65
N PHE A 85 -21.92 8.64 12.18
CA PHE A 85 -20.96 7.52 12.15
C PHE A 85 -20.80 6.97 10.72
N ILE A 86 -21.87 6.81 9.97
CA ILE A 86 -21.83 6.42 8.56
C ILE A 86 -20.99 7.40 7.76
N THR A 87 -21.24 8.71 7.91
CA THR A 87 -20.47 9.75 7.23
C THR A 87 -18.99 9.69 7.58
N PHE A 88 -18.65 9.53 8.85
CA PHE A 88 -17.26 9.38 9.29
C PHE A 88 -16.57 8.18 8.63
N VAL A 89 -17.22 7.00 8.65
CA VAL A 89 -16.68 5.79 8.04
C VAL A 89 -16.48 5.96 6.53
N LEU A 90 -17.42 6.60 5.83
CA LEU A 90 -17.31 6.86 4.39
C LEU A 90 -16.14 7.81 4.08
N ILE A 91 -16.02 8.93 4.79
CA ILE A 91 -14.92 9.89 4.57
C ILE A 91 -13.58 9.22 4.83
N PHE A 92 -13.47 8.46 5.93
CA PHE A 92 -12.27 7.70 6.26
C PHE A 92 -11.91 6.70 5.17
N SER A 93 -12.86 5.92 4.71
CA SER A 93 -12.67 4.88 3.70
C SER A 93 -12.30 5.46 2.34
N LEU A 94 -13.01 6.49 1.87
CA LEU A 94 -12.72 7.16 0.60
C LEU A 94 -11.36 7.85 0.64
N GLY A 95 -11.00 8.46 1.76
CA GLY A 95 -9.67 9.02 1.98
C GLY A 95 -8.57 7.96 1.83
N ASN A 96 -8.77 6.78 2.42
CA ASN A 96 -7.81 5.66 2.28
C ASN A 96 -7.72 5.14 0.85
N ILE A 97 -8.83 5.01 0.13
CA ILE A 97 -8.83 4.60 -1.28
C ILE A 97 -8.05 5.62 -2.11
N GLY A 98 -8.30 6.92 -1.91
CA GLY A 98 -7.57 7.98 -2.60
C GLY A 98 -6.06 7.95 -2.33
N MET A 99 -5.65 7.73 -1.08
CA MET A 99 -4.25 7.60 -0.71
C MET A 99 -3.58 6.37 -1.32
N SER A 100 -4.33 5.30 -1.50
CA SER A 100 -3.85 4.05 -2.07
C SER A 100 -3.70 4.07 -3.60
N CYS A 101 -3.98 5.17 -4.28
CA CYS A 101 -3.80 5.28 -5.74
C CYS A 101 -2.37 4.94 -6.19
N GLY A 102 -1.36 5.34 -5.39
CA GLY A 102 0.03 4.99 -5.64
C GLY A 102 0.29 3.49 -5.53
N ASP A 103 -0.30 2.85 -4.55
CA ASP A 103 -0.18 1.41 -4.33
C ASP A 103 -0.88 0.62 -5.43
N LEU A 104 -2.07 1.06 -5.85
CA LEU A 104 -2.80 0.47 -6.99
C LEU A 104 -2.01 0.63 -8.30
N THR A 105 -1.39 1.77 -8.54
CA THR A 105 -0.52 2.00 -9.69
C THR A 105 0.67 1.03 -9.67
N ASN A 106 1.36 0.92 -8.53
CA ASN A 106 2.48 -0.01 -8.34
C ASN A 106 2.02 -1.47 -8.48
N PHE A 107 0.83 -1.80 -8.01
CA PHE A 107 0.21 -3.12 -8.18
C PHE A 107 0.04 -3.46 -9.66
N ILE A 108 -0.57 -2.58 -10.44
CA ILE A 108 -0.81 -2.79 -11.89
C ILE A 108 0.52 -2.94 -12.64
N ILE A 109 1.48 -2.01 -12.40
CA ILE A 109 2.80 -2.06 -13.03
C ILE A 109 3.51 -3.38 -12.72
N THR A 110 3.51 -3.78 -11.45
CA THR A 110 4.16 -5.03 -11.03
C THR A 110 3.46 -6.26 -11.58
N ALA A 111 2.12 -6.26 -11.60
CA ALA A 111 1.33 -7.37 -12.13
C ALA A 111 1.64 -7.63 -13.62
N ILE A 112 1.78 -6.55 -14.41
CA ILE A 112 2.02 -6.64 -15.85
C ILE A 112 3.50 -6.88 -16.17
N LYS A 113 4.41 -6.13 -15.54
CA LYS A 113 5.82 -6.08 -15.97
C LYS A 113 6.71 -7.12 -15.29
N VAL A 114 6.33 -7.67 -14.14
CA VAL A 114 7.11 -8.66 -13.43
C VAL A 114 6.57 -10.06 -13.71
N LYS A 115 7.41 -10.95 -14.23
CA LYS A 115 7.02 -12.35 -14.49
C LYS A 115 6.78 -13.11 -13.19
N LYS A 116 5.91 -14.13 -13.25
CA LYS A 116 5.65 -15.04 -12.12
C LYS A 116 6.97 -15.72 -11.70
N GLY A 117 7.22 -15.80 -10.41
CA GLY A 117 8.44 -16.40 -9.86
C GLY A 117 9.59 -15.42 -9.57
N ASN A 118 9.58 -14.22 -10.16
CA ASN A 118 10.62 -13.23 -9.89
C ASN A 118 10.37 -12.50 -8.55
N LYS A 119 11.49 -12.03 -7.99
CA LYS A 119 11.50 -11.17 -6.80
C LYS A 119 11.48 -9.69 -7.20
N VAL A 120 10.98 -8.86 -6.32
CA VAL A 120 10.86 -7.41 -6.47
C VAL A 120 11.58 -6.75 -5.31
N LEU A 121 12.35 -5.71 -5.58
CA LEU A 121 12.93 -4.85 -4.57
C LEU A 121 12.37 -3.45 -4.76
N PRO A 122 11.40 -3.03 -3.94
CA PRO A 122 10.88 -1.67 -3.99
C PRO A 122 11.92 -0.70 -3.42
N CYS A 123 12.30 0.31 -4.18
CA CYS A 123 13.25 1.34 -3.81
C CYS A 123 12.62 2.73 -3.97
N LYS A 124 13.25 3.75 -3.34
CA LYS A 124 12.77 5.14 -3.37
C LYS A 124 12.49 5.68 -4.78
N ASN A 125 13.25 5.24 -5.77
CA ASN A 125 13.16 5.74 -7.15
C ASN A 125 12.48 4.75 -8.11
N GLY A 126 11.87 3.67 -7.62
CA GLY A 126 11.22 2.71 -8.47
C GLY A 126 11.23 1.27 -7.94
N ILE A 127 10.78 0.37 -8.80
CA ILE A 127 10.74 -1.05 -8.51
C ILE A 127 11.84 -1.73 -9.31
N PHE A 128 12.78 -2.39 -8.61
CA PHE A 128 13.81 -3.21 -9.25
C PHE A 128 13.33 -4.66 -9.34
N LYS A 129 13.41 -5.22 -10.53
CA LYS A 129 13.25 -6.65 -10.74
C LYS A 129 14.57 -7.34 -10.42
N VAL A 130 14.53 -8.28 -9.47
CA VAL A 130 15.63 -9.16 -9.16
C VAL A 130 15.29 -10.54 -9.73
N GLN A 131 16.20 -11.08 -10.53
CA GLN A 131 16.07 -12.45 -11.06
C GLN A 131 16.41 -13.47 -9.99
#